data_9a02b67c5124f56d1c9edb9e0ed05059
#
_entry.id   9a02b67c5124f56d1c9edb9e0ed05059
#
_cell.length_a   1.000
_cell.length_b   1.000
_cell.length_c   1.000
_cell.angle_alpha   90.00
_cell.angle_beta   90.00
_cell.angle_gamma   90.00
#
_symmetry.space_group_name_H-M   'P 1'
#
loop_
_entity.id
_entity.type
_entity.pdbx_description
1 polymer ?
#
loop_
_entity_poly.entity_id
_entity_poly.type
_entity_poly.pdbx_seq_one_letter_code
_entity_poly.pdbx_strand_id
1 'polypeptide(L)'
;MTKVIYPVIGRQTSLPFYLTGIGISDPEYHVTRDKGLVSHQLLFTSGGEGRLIVGGEEFVQTKGSAFYLPPSVPHEYYPANGNWITNWIVFRGEFAGQMLANLGFDSFRFSPEINTQKPAQLFERILVAAADPVNCGEKTSALVYEYILAMRTAMLFPDSRNNVGSITRQALLYIDSRYME
;
A
#
# COMPACT_ATOMS: atom_id res chain seq x y z
N MET A 1 7.14 -17.61 5.63
CA MET A 1 7.39 -18.25 4.32
C MET A 1 7.24 -17.22 3.22
N THR A 2 8.29 -16.98 2.46
CA THR A 2 8.29 -15.99 1.36
C THR A 2 7.43 -16.45 0.19
N LYS A 3 6.59 -15.55 -0.33
CA LYS A 3 5.75 -15.77 -1.51
C LYS A 3 5.79 -14.53 -2.40
N VAL A 4 6.24 -14.67 -3.64
CA VAL A 4 6.39 -13.56 -4.58
C VAL A 4 5.78 -13.93 -5.93
N ILE A 5 5.03 -13.01 -6.53
CA ILE A 5 4.43 -13.15 -7.86
C ILE A 5 4.81 -11.93 -8.69
N TYR A 6 5.38 -12.17 -9.87
CA TYR A 6 5.59 -11.18 -10.92
C TYR A 6 4.68 -11.52 -12.10
N PRO A 7 3.54 -10.83 -12.27
CA PRO A 7 2.63 -11.11 -13.37
C PRO A 7 3.30 -10.86 -14.73
N VAL A 8 2.93 -11.67 -15.71
CA VAL A 8 3.34 -11.39 -17.10
C VAL A 8 2.63 -10.13 -17.58
N ILE A 9 3.40 -9.14 -17.98
CA ILE A 9 2.88 -7.85 -18.44
C ILE A 9 2.55 -7.94 -19.92
N GLY A 10 1.29 -7.66 -20.28
CA GLY A 10 0.78 -7.68 -21.64
C GLY A 10 -0.19 -6.51 -21.88
N ARG A 11 -1.43 -6.83 -22.22
CA ARG A 11 -2.49 -5.82 -22.53
C ARG A 11 -2.88 -4.93 -21.35
N GLN A 12 -2.61 -5.36 -20.11
CA GLN A 12 -2.90 -4.59 -18.89
C GLN A 12 -2.16 -3.24 -18.80
N THR A 13 -1.17 -2.99 -19.64
CA THR A 13 -0.48 -1.68 -19.69
C THR A 13 -1.40 -0.53 -20.10
N SER A 14 -2.54 -0.81 -20.73
CA SER A 14 -3.58 0.19 -21.05
C SER A 14 -4.50 0.50 -19.87
N LEU A 15 -4.41 -0.23 -18.77
CA LEU A 15 -5.23 -0.01 -17.59
C LEU A 15 -4.68 1.14 -16.73
N PRO A 16 -5.53 1.87 -15.98
CA PRO A 16 -5.10 2.97 -15.11
C PRO A 16 -4.01 2.57 -14.12
N PHE A 17 -4.11 1.35 -13.58
CA PHE A 17 -3.10 0.71 -12.76
C PHE A 17 -2.90 -0.72 -13.22
N TYR A 18 -1.67 -1.20 -13.25
CA TYR A 18 -1.37 -2.60 -13.43
C TYR A 18 -0.27 -3.06 -12.48
N LEU A 19 -0.47 -4.24 -11.93
CA LEU A 19 0.45 -4.86 -11.00
C LEU A 19 1.70 -5.32 -11.75
N THR A 20 2.88 -4.96 -11.23
CA THR A 20 4.18 -5.45 -11.74
C THR A 20 4.85 -6.44 -10.79
N GLY A 21 4.39 -6.51 -9.54
CA GLY A 21 4.82 -7.49 -8.56
C GLY A 21 4.04 -7.36 -7.26
N ILE A 22 3.94 -8.48 -6.54
CA ILE A 22 3.35 -8.56 -5.21
C ILE A 22 4.08 -9.65 -4.42
N GLY A 23 4.32 -9.42 -3.14
CA GLY A 23 4.97 -10.44 -2.33
C GLY A 23 4.85 -10.26 -0.83
N ILE A 24 5.03 -11.39 -0.17
CA ILE A 24 5.33 -11.48 1.26
C ILE A 24 6.79 -11.90 1.34
N SER A 25 7.63 -11.10 1.97
CA SER A 25 9.02 -11.48 2.27
C SER A 25 9.13 -11.86 3.75
N ASP A 26 9.48 -13.09 4.03
CA ASP A 26 9.55 -13.67 5.38
C ASP A 26 10.78 -14.61 5.50
N PRO A 27 11.91 -14.13 6.01
CA PRO A 27 12.20 -12.72 6.31
C PRO A 27 12.45 -11.87 5.05
N GLU A 28 12.37 -10.54 5.21
CA GLU A 28 12.84 -9.61 4.18
C GLU A 28 14.36 -9.67 4.08
N TYR A 29 14.90 -9.29 2.94
CA TYR A 29 16.33 -9.26 2.67
C TYR A 29 16.82 -7.82 2.51
N HIS A 30 18.15 -7.64 2.51
CA HIS A 30 18.75 -6.35 2.27
C HIS A 30 18.55 -5.92 0.81
N VAL A 31 17.99 -4.76 0.60
CA VAL A 31 17.70 -4.16 -0.70
C VAL A 31 18.36 -2.79 -0.78
N THR A 32 19.17 -2.57 -1.82
CA THR A 32 19.72 -1.27 -2.16
C THR A 32 19.31 -0.92 -3.60
N ARG A 33 18.76 0.28 -3.79
CA ARG A 33 18.31 0.78 -5.09
C ARG A 33 18.74 2.23 -5.28
N ASP A 34 19.95 2.43 -5.79
CA ASP A 34 20.57 3.75 -5.97
C ASP A 34 19.80 4.66 -6.94
N LYS A 35 19.01 4.07 -7.85
CA LYS A 35 18.17 4.79 -8.83
C LYS A 35 16.66 4.64 -8.52
N GLY A 36 16.32 4.02 -7.40
CA GLY A 36 14.93 3.68 -7.07
C GLY A 36 14.35 2.58 -7.98
N LEU A 37 13.05 2.37 -7.87
CA LEU A 37 12.26 1.51 -8.76
C LEU A 37 11.70 2.33 -9.92
N VAL A 38 11.40 1.68 -11.03
CA VAL A 38 10.62 2.27 -12.13
C VAL A 38 9.09 2.20 -11.87
N SER A 39 8.70 1.57 -10.80
CA SER A 39 7.31 1.34 -10.36
C SER A 39 7.04 2.07 -9.05
N HIS A 40 5.80 2.38 -8.78
CA HIS A 40 5.34 2.77 -7.45
C HIS A 40 5.39 1.56 -6.52
N GLN A 41 5.74 1.77 -5.27
CA GLN A 41 5.77 0.73 -4.24
C GLN A 41 4.96 1.15 -3.02
N LEU A 42 4.10 0.25 -2.54
CA LEU A 42 3.47 0.31 -1.23
C LEU A 42 3.88 -0.93 -0.44
N LEU A 43 4.32 -0.73 0.78
CA LEU A 43 4.73 -1.80 1.68
C LEU A 43 4.20 -1.53 3.09
N PHE A 44 3.77 -2.59 3.78
CA PHE A 44 3.53 -2.54 5.21
C PHE A 44 4.23 -3.71 5.92
N THR A 45 4.64 -3.47 7.16
CA THR A 45 5.28 -4.45 8.03
C THR A 45 4.23 -5.26 8.78
N SER A 46 4.27 -6.60 8.64
CA SER A 46 3.39 -7.53 9.36
C SER A 46 4.04 -8.16 10.58
N GLY A 47 5.37 -8.13 10.69
CA GLY A 47 6.11 -8.66 11.84
C GLY A 47 7.59 -8.31 11.79
N GLY A 48 8.25 -8.47 12.94
CA GLY A 48 9.66 -8.16 13.07
C GLY A 48 10.00 -6.68 12.98
N GLU A 49 11.26 -6.38 12.68
CA GLU A 49 11.79 -5.01 12.62
C GLU A 49 12.79 -4.85 11.48
N GLY A 50 12.69 -3.75 10.75
CA GLY A 50 13.61 -3.35 9.70
C GLY A 50 13.98 -1.88 9.75
N ARG A 51 14.86 -1.49 8.85
CA ARG A 51 15.28 -0.11 8.61
C ARG A 51 15.02 0.25 7.17
N LEU A 52 14.52 1.45 6.94
CA LEU A 52 14.36 2.05 5.62
C LEU A 52 15.14 3.36 5.59
N ILE A 53 15.99 3.56 4.59
CA ILE A 53 16.76 4.79 4.39
C ILE A 53 16.29 5.43 3.09
N VAL A 54 15.85 6.70 3.18
CA VAL A 54 15.41 7.52 2.05
C VAL A 54 15.95 8.93 2.23
N GLY A 55 16.66 9.45 1.24
CA GLY A 55 17.20 10.83 1.31
C GLY A 55 18.21 11.04 2.43
N GLY A 56 18.84 9.98 2.94
CA GLY A 56 19.77 10.02 4.07
C GLY A 56 19.10 9.96 5.45
N GLU A 57 17.78 9.90 5.52
CA GLU A 57 17.02 9.73 6.76
C GLU A 57 16.67 8.25 6.97
N GLU A 58 16.77 7.79 8.23
CA GLU A 58 16.43 6.43 8.64
C GLU A 58 15.04 6.38 9.27
N PHE A 59 14.21 5.43 8.81
CA PHE A 59 12.87 5.16 9.29
C PHE A 59 12.79 3.74 9.85
N VAL A 60 12.43 3.63 11.13
CA VAL A 60 12.27 2.33 11.80
C VAL A 60 10.97 1.68 11.35
N GLN A 61 11.09 0.47 10.82
CA GLN A 61 9.97 -0.34 10.35
C GLN A 61 9.60 -1.36 11.41
N THR A 62 8.47 -1.18 12.08
CA THR A 62 7.91 -2.13 13.05
C THR A 62 6.56 -2.65 12.58
N LYS A 63 6.03 -3.68 13.24
CA LYS A 63 4.69 -4.19 12.92
C LYS A 63 3.66 -3.06 12.91
N GLY A 64 2.94 -2.93 11.81
CA GLY A 64 1.97 -1.85 11.57
C GLY A 64 2.54 -0.63 10.86
N SER A 65 3.87 -0.49 10.70
CA SER A 65 4.43 0.58 9.88
C SER A 65 4.17 0.34 8.39
N ALA A 66 4.12 1.43 7.64
CA ALA A 66 3.95 1.38 6.19
C ALA A 66 4.68 2.52 5.49
N PHE A 67 5.05 2.29 4.23
CA PHE A 67 5.58 3.35 3.38
C PHE A 67 5.08 3.26 1.94
N TYR A 68 5.11 4.41 1.30
CA TYR A 68 4.94 4.57 -0.14
C TYR A 68 6.21 5.17 -0.75
N LEU A 69 6.71 4.56 -1.82
CA LEU A 69 7.81 5.06 -2.63
C LEU A 69 7.33 5.32 -4.06
N PRO A 70 7.44 6.57 -4.55
CA PRO A 70 7.25 6.86 -5.97
C PRO A 70 8.42 6.32 -6.81
N PRO A 71 8.24 6.23 -8.14
CA PRO A 71 9.32 5.84 -9.04
C PRO A 71 10.57 6.70 -8.88
N SER A 72 11.74 6.08 -9.13
CA SER A 72 13.04 6.75 -9.18
C SER A 72 13.53 7.38 -7.86
N VAL A 73 12.90 7.06 -6.72
CA VAL A 73 13.41 7.47 -5.40
C VAL A 73 14.46 6.48 -4.93
N PRO A 74 15.72 6.92 -4.76
CA PRO A 74 16.77 6.08 -4.19
C PRO A 74 16.43 5.67 -2.77
N HIS A 75 16.62 4.40 -2.45
CA HIS A 75 16.34 3.88 -1.12
C HIS A 75 17.10 2.60 -0.82
N GLU A 76 17.25 2.37 0.45
CA GLU A 76 17.81 1.15 1.02
C GLU A 76 16.91 0.67 2.14
N TYR A 77 16.71 -0.64 2.26
CA TYR A 77 16.05 -1.21 3.43
C TYR A 77 16.58 -2.61 3.74
N TYR A 78 16.56 -2.96 5.03
CA TYR A 78 17.10 -4.22 5.52
C TYR A 78 16.46 -4.63 6.86
N PRO A 79 16.42 -5.94 7.18
CA PRO A 79 15.99 -6.42 8.48
C PRO A 79 16.98 -5.99 9.58
N ALA A 80 16.48 -5.45 10.69
CA ALA A 80 17.34 -5.05 11.81
C ALA A 80 17.88 -6.28 12.57
N ASN A 81 17.05 -7.33 12.73
CA ASN A 81 17.35 -8.52 13.54
C ASN A 81 17.08 -9.84 12.78
N GLY A 82 17.06 -9.81 11.46
CA GLY A 82 16.88 -11.00 10.62
C GLY A 82 15.49 -11.60 10.56
N ASN A 83 14.49 -10.97 11.15
CA ASN A 83 13.10 -11.49 11.19
C ASN A 83 12.03 -10.49 10.74
N TRP A 84 12.39 -9.51 9.92
CA TRP A 84 11.45 -8.55 9.38
C TRP A 84 10.55 -9.17 8.30
N ILE A 85 9.22 -9.04 8.48
CA ILE A 85 8.22 -9.60 7.57
C ILE A 85 7.46 -8.46 6.92
N THR A 86 7.53 -8.40 5.58
CA THR A 86 6.93 -7.35 4.78
C THR A 86 5.86 -7.88 3.83
N ASN A 87 4.89 -7.03 3.53
CA ASN A 87 3.88 -7.25 2.51
C ASN A 87 3.95 -6.06 1.54
N TRP A 88 4.31 -6.32 0.29
CA TRP A 88 4.58 -5.26 -0.66
C TRP A 88 3.89 -5.50 -2.00
N ILE A 89 3.46 -4.41 -2.63
CA ILE A 89 3.04 -4.38 -4.02
C ILE A 89 3.88 -3.37 -4.78
N VAL A 90 4.17 -3.67 -6.04
CA VAL A 90 4.72 -2.73 -7.02
C VAL A 90 3.81 -2.69 -8.23
N PHE A 91 3.53 -1.49 -8.69
CA PHE A 91 2.54 -1.26 -9.75
C PHE A 91 2.92 -0.06 -10.61
N ARG A 92 2.30 0.02 -11.78
CA ARG A 92 2.49 1.08 -12.76
C ARG A 92 1.14 1.50 -13.34
N GLY A 93 1.17 2.53 -14.16
CA GLY A 93 0.03 3.04 -14.95
C GLY A 93 0.47 4.33 -15.64
N GLU A 94 -0.05 4.60 -16.82
CA GLU A 94 0.34 5.81 -17.59
C GLU A 94 0.09 7.09 -16.80
N PHE A 95 -1.06 7.18 -16.12
CA PHE A 95 -1.45 8.34 -15.31
C PHE A 95 -1.33 8.10 -13.80
N ALA A 96 -0.71 6.99 -13.39
CA ALA A 96 -0.64 6.58 -11.99
C ALA A 96 0.00 7.66 -11.11
N GLY A 97 1.08 8.29 -11.55
CA GLY A 97 1.77 9.35 -10.80
C GLY A 97 0.87 10.55 -10.51
N GLN A 98 0.12 11.04 -11.52
CA GLN A 98 -0.80 12.16 -11.34
C GLN A 98 -1.99 11.80 -10.44
N MET A 99 -2.57 10.61 -10.62
CA MET A 99 -3.65 10.12 -9.77
C MET A 99 -3.21 9.97 -8.32
N LEU A 100 -2.02 9.41 -8.09
CA LEU A 100 -1.45 9.25 -6.76
C LEU A 100 -1.15 10.60 -6.09
N ALA A 101 -0.60 11.57 -6.83
CA ALA A 101 -0.38 12.92 -6.32
C ALA A 101 -1.69 13.56 -5.84
N ASN A 102 -2.77 13.46 -6.62
CA ASN A 102 -4.11 13.94 -6.23
C ASN A 102 -4.68 13.23 -4.99
N LEU A 103 -4.22 12.01 -4.72
CA LEU A 103 -4.57 11.24 -3.53
C LEU A 103 -3.66 11.54 -2.31
N GLY A 104 -2.66 12.41 -2.45
CA GLY A 104 -1.71 12.75 -1.40
C GLY A 104 -0.44 11.88 -1.36
N PHE A 105 -0.21 11.08 -2.41
CA PHE A 105 1.00 10.29 -2.64
C PHE A 105 1.87 10.94 -3.73
N ASP A 106 2.20 12.21 -3.56
CA ASP A 106 3.04 13.01 -4.46
C ASP A 106 4.54 12.78 -4.28
N SER A 107 4.94 12.34 -3.09
CA SER A 107 6.32 12.10 -2.69
C SER A 107 6.40 10.86 -1.78
N PHE A 108 7.61 10.50 -1.35
CA PHE A 108 7.80 9.48 -0.32
C PHE A 108 6.91 9.76 0.90
N ARG A 109 6.27 8.72 1.41
CA ARG A 109 5.45 8.78 2.64
C ARG A 109 5.80 7.61 3.53
N PHE A 110 5.94 7.91 4.82
CA PHE A 110 6.11 6.94 5.88
C PHE A 110 5.05 7.15 6.97
N SER A 111 4.51 6.06 7.47
CA SER A 111 3.62 6.03 8.63
C SER A 111 4.16 5.00 9.63
N PRO A 112 4.51 5.41 10.85
CA PRO A 112 5.05 4.50 11.86
C PRO A 112 4.03 3.46 12.32
N GLU A 113 2.73 3.79 12.19
CA GLU A 113 1.63 2.89 12.56
C GLU A 113 0.40 3.17 11.71
N ILE A 114 -0.18 2.11 11.15
CA ILE A 114 -1.45 2.13 10.41
C ILE A 114 -2.37 1.01 10.89
N ASN A 115 -3.67 1.19 10.69
CA ASN A 115 -4.59 0.05 10.78
C ASN A 115 -4.44 -0.83 9.53
N THR A 116 -3.79 -1.96 9.67
CA THR A 116 -3.49 -2.89 8.57
C THR A 116 -4.65 -3.80 8.17
N GLN A 117 -5.77 -3.81 8.90
CA GLN A 117 -6.87 -4.78 8.67
C GLN A 117 -7.41 -4.73 7.23
N LYS A 118 -7.82 -3.57 6.75
CA LYS A 118 -8.36 -3.42 5.38
C LYS A 118 -7.26 -3.58 4.33
N PRO A 119 -6.07 -2.95 4.46
CA PRO A 119 -4.94 -3.20 3.57
C PRO A 119 -4.57 -4.68 3.45
N ALA A 120 -4.47 -5.42 4.55
CA ALA A 120 -4.11 -6.84 4.53
C ALA A 120 -5.17 -7.70 3.81
N GLN A 121 -6.47 -7.44 4.04
CA GLN A 121 -7.53 -8.15 3.32
C GLN A 121 -7.46 -7.92 1.80
N LEU A 122 -7.19 -6.70 1.38
CA LEU A 122 -7.07 -6.37 -0.05
C LEU A 122 -5.79 -6.94 -0.65
N PHE A 123 -4.69 -6.91 0.10
CA PHE A 123 -3.43 -7.52 -0.30
C PHE A 123 -3.61 -9.01 -0.61
N GLU A 124 -4.27 -9.77 0.26
CA GLU A 124 -4.56 -11.19 0.02
C GLU A 124 -5.43 -11.40 -1.22
N ARG A 125 -6.44 -10.55 -1.45
CA ARG A 125 -7.26 -10.60 -2.67
C ARG A 125 -6.44 -10.34 -3.94
N ILE A 126 -5.50 -9.39 -3.89
CA ILE A 126 -4.58 -9.12 -5.01
C ILE A 126 -3.66 -10.33 -5.23
N LEU A 127 -3.12 -10.91 -4.14
CA LEU A 127 -2.21 -12.05 -4.20
C LEU A 127 -2.88 -13.27 -4.85
N VAL A 128 -4.14 -13.53 -4.52
CA VAL A 128 -4.95 -14.59 -5.14
C VAL A 128 -5.23 -14.27 -6.61
N ALA A 129 -5.63 -13.04 -6.93
CA ALA A 129 -5.93 -12.64 -8.30
C ALA A 129 -4.70 -12.65 -9.20
N ALA A 130 -3.52 -12.25 -8.67
CA ALA A 130 -2.26 -12.23 -9.41
C ALA A 130 -1.74 -13.64 -9.75
N ALA A 131 -2.18 -14.67 -9.03
CA ALA A 131 -1.85 -16.06 -9.31
C ALA A 131 -2.64 -16.66 -10.48
N ASP A 132 -3.70 -15.98 -10.97
CA ASP A 132 -4.47 -16.40 -12.14
C ASP A 132 -3.80 -15.89 -13.44
N PRO A 133 -3.17 -16.76 -14.26
CA PRO A 133 -2.43 -16.32 -15.44
C PRO A 133 -3.32 -15.79 -16.58
N VAL A 134 -4.63 -16.07 -16.55
CA VAL A 134 -5.55 -15.75 -17.64
C VAL A 134 -6.29 -14.44 -17.39
N ASN A 135 -6.78 -14.23 -16.16
CA ASN A 135 -7.70 -13.12 -15.84
C ASN A 135 -7.11 -12.12 -14.84
N CYS A 136 -5.77 -12.15 -14.61
CA CYS A 136 -5.17 -11.31 -13.56
C CYS A 136 -5.23 -9.80 -13.86
N GLY A 137 -5.17 -9.38 -15.13
CA GLY A 137 -4.96 -7.97 -15.50
C GLY A 137 -6.02 -7.01 -14.99
N GLU A 138 -7.26 -7.14 -15.43
CA GLU A 138 -8.36 -6.22 -15.09
C GLU A 138 -8.75 -6.35 -13.62
N LYS A 139 -8.81 -7.57 -13.11
CA LYS A 139 -9.15 -7.83 -11.71
C LYS A 139 -8.10 -7.26 -10.76
N THR A 140 -6.81 -7.44 -11.06
CA THR A 140 -5.75 -6.86 -10.24
C THR A 140 -5.71 -5.34 -10.35
N SER A 141 -6.00 -4.76 -11.52
CA SER A 141 -6.08 -3.30 -11.72
C SER A 141 -7.11 -2.66 -10.77
N ALA A 142 -8.32 -3.20 -10.74
CA ALA A 142 -9.38 -2.73 -9.85
C ALA A 142 -9.00 -2.88 -8.37
N LEU A 143 -8.44 -4.03 -8.00
CA LEU A 143 -8.00 -4.30 -6.62
C LEU A 143 -6.81 -3.43 -6.19
N VAL A 144 -5.86 -3.14 -7.09
CA VAL A 144 -4.74 -2.23 -6.83
C VAL A 144 -5.27 -0.83 -6.52
N TYR A 145 -6.26 -0.34 -7.26
CA TYR A 145 -6.86 0.96 -6.95
C TYR A 145 -7.60 0.96 -5.61
N GLU A 146 -8.39 -0.08 -5.31
CA GLU A 146 -9.03 -0.25 -3.99
C GLU A 146 -8.00 -0.29 -2.86
N TYR A 147 -6.88 -0.96 -3.07
CA TYR A 147 -5.76 -1.04 -2.12
C TYR A 147 -5.10 0.32 -1.89
N ILE A 148 -4.84 1.09 -2.96
CA ILE A 148 -4.31 2.46 -2.87
C ILE A 148 -5.21 3.32 -1.99
N LEU A 149 -6.54 3.27 -2.20
CA LEU A 149 -7.49 4.02 -1.39
C LEU A 149 -7.50 3.58 0.08
N ALA A 150 -7.37 2.28 0.34
CA ALA A 150 -7.27 1.76 1.71
C ALA A 150 -5.98 2.20 2.40
N MET A 151 -4.84 2.14 1.70
CA MET A 151 -3.54 2.63 2.20
C MET A 151 -3.58 4.15 2.42
N ARG A 152 -4.18 4.91 1.50
CA ARG A 152 -4.40 6.34 1.67
C ARG A 152 -5.13 6.65 2.98
N THR A 153 -6.26 5.98 3.21
CA THR A 153 -7.03 6.18 4.44
C THR A 153 -6.21 5.80 5.68
N ALA A 154 -5.50 4.68 5.64
CA ALA A 154 -4.72 4.19 6.77
C ALA A 154 -3.50 5.07 7.08
N MET A 155 -2.80 5.59 6.05
CA MET A 155 -1.57 6.36 6.19
C MET A 155 -1.81 7.86 6.40
N LEU A 156 -2.81 8.45 5.74
CA LEU A 156 -3.00 9.90 5.74
C LEU A 156 -4.16 10.36 6.66
N PHE A 157 -5.05 9.46 7.06
CA PHE A 157 -6.23 9.78 7.88
C PHE A 157 -6.43 8.76 9.00
N PRO A 158 -5.43 8.51 9.88
CA PRO A 158 -5.49 7.46 10.91
C PRO A 158 -6.68 7.66 11.88
N ASP A 159 -7.08 8.90 12.16
CA ASP A 159 -8.15 9.24 13.11
C ASP A 159 -9.56 9.29 12.49
N SER A 160 -9.71 9.16 11.18
CA SER A 160 -10.99 9.37 10.50
C SER A 160 -12.07 8.35 10.88
N ARG A 161 -11.72 7.17 11.40
CA ARG A 161 -12.69 6.14 11.82
C ARG A 161 -13.36 6.45 13.16
N ASN A 162 -12.70 7.16 14.06
CA ASN A 162 -13.28 7.51 15.36
C ASN A 162 -14.21 8.74 15.26
N ASN A 163 -13.93 9.67 14.34
CA ASN A 163 -14.69 10.92 14.23
C ASN A 163 -15.88 10.85 13.26
N VAL A 164 -15.71 10.21 12.08
CA VAL A 164 -16.80 10.18 11.08
C VAL A 164 -17.99 9.34 11.58
N GLY A 165 -17.75 8.21 12.24
CA GLY A 165 -18.80 7.39 12.83
C GLY A 165 -19.56 8.11 13.95
N SER A 166 -18.88 8.91 14.75
CA SER A 166 -19.48 9.70 15.84
C SER A 166 -20.25 10.90 15.29
N ILE A 167 -19.67 11.68 14.40
CA ILE A 167 -20.30 12.89 13.82
C ILE A 167 -21.48 12.52 12.92
N THR A 168 -21.33 11.51 12.07
CA THR A 168 -22.41 11.05 11.18
C THR A 168 -23.56 10.46 11.98
N ARG A 169 -23.27 9.69 13.04
CA ARG A 169 -24.30 9.14 13.92
C ARG A 169 -25.02 10.24 14.71
N GLN A 170 -24.31 11.25 15.19
CA GLN A 170 -24.91 12.41 15.85
C GLN A 170 -25.76 13.23 14.88
N ALA A 171 -25.30 13.45 13.64
CA ALA A 171 -26.06 14.14 12.60
C ALA A 171 -27.32 13.36 12.22
N LEU A 172 -27.25 12.04 12.05
CA LEU A 172 -28.41 11.19 11.78
C LEU A 172 -29.42 11.22 12.93
N LEU A 173 -28.96 11.09 14.18
CA LEU A 173 -29.81 11.20 15.36
C LEU A 173 -30.49 12.58 15.48
N TYR A 174 -29.77 13.65 15.12
CA TYR A 174 -30.32 15.00 15.09
C TYR A 174 -31.38 15.17 13.99
N ILE A 175 -31.14 14.62 12.80
CA ILE A 175 -32.09 14.62 11.69
C ILE A 175 -33.33 13.81 12.04
N ASP A 176 -33.19 12.57 12.52
CA ASP A 176 -34.29 11.70 12.92
C ASP A 176 -35.15 12.36 14.02
N SER A 177 -34.55 13.05 15.00
CA SER A 177 -35.26 13.71 16.07
C SER A 177 -36.08 14.94 15.63
N ARG A 178 -35.79 15.50 14.43
CA ARG A 178 -36.46 16.74 13.96
C ARG A 178 -37.39 16.55 12.76
N TYR A 179 -37.33 15.42 12.08
CA TYR A 179 -38.10 15.18 10.85
C TYR A 179 -39.07 13.99 10.96
N MET A 180 -39.26 13.44 12.18
CA MET A 180 -40.26 12.39 12.45
C MET A 180 -41.51 12.96 13.16
N GLU A 181 -41.82 14.25 12.92
CA GLU A 181 -43.15 14.84 13.30
C GLU A 181 -44.00 15.03 12.04
#